data_1971f919c2d07df1276e6843ca8fefc1
#
_entry.id   1971f919c2d07df1276e6843ca8fefc1
#
_cell.length_a   1.000
_cell.length_b   1.000
_cell.length_c   1.000
_cell.angle_alpha   90.00
_cell.angle_beta   90.00
_cell.angle_gamma   90.00
#
_symmetry.space_group_name_H-M   'P 1'
#
loop_
_entity.id
_entity.type
_entity.pdbx_description
1 polymer ?
#
loop_
_entity_poly.entity_id
_entity_poly.type
_entity_poly.pdbx_seq_one_letter_code
_entity_poly.pdbx_strand_id
1 'polypeptide(L)'
;GLTVQNSPAWNLHPYFSNHTRWIDLKVLNPKQSPNTDGMDPESVDGLEVVGVYFSLGDDCIAMKSGKFYMGHKYKVSSRNVDIRQCYMRHGHGAVTLGSEIAAGVRHLSCKKCIFEDTDRGLRVKTRRGRGEDSVVEDILFEDIKMDGVLTPFVVNSYYWCCDPDGHSTYAVSYTHLTLPT
;
A
#
# COMPACT_ATOMS: atom_id res chain seq x y z
N GLY A 1 -18.74 10.63 -8.89
CA GLY A 1 -18.42 9.63 -7.89
C GLY A 1 -19.06 8.28 -8.16
N LEU A 2 -18.32 7.23 -7.90
CA LEU A 2 -18.78 5.84 -7.93
C LEU A 2 -18.60 5.24 -6.54
N THR A 3 -19.54 4.41 -6.10
CA THR A 3 -19.41 3.62 -4.87
C THR A 3 -19.10 2.17 -5.23
N VAL A 4 -18.02 1.62 -4.67
CA VAL A 4 -17.66 0.21 -4.72
C VAL A 4 -17.82 -0.34 -3.31
N GLN A 5 -18.54 -1.43 -3.14
CA GLN A 5 -18.85 -1.92 -1.79
C GLN A 5 -19.09 -3.42 -1.74
N ASN A 6 -18.94 -3.99 -0.54
CA ASN A 6 -19.26 -5.38 -0.24
C ASN A 6 -18.50 -6.39 -1.11
N SER A 7 -17.25 -6.09 -1.42
CA SER A 7 -16.38 -7.06 -2.07
C SER A 7 -16.07 -8.24 -1.13
N PRO A 8 -15.98 -9.47 -1.63
CA PRO A 8 -15.57 -10.62 -0.83
C PRO A 8 -14.06 -10.65 -0.53
N ALA A 9 -13.27 -9.81 -1.21
CA ALA A 9 -11.83 -9.68 -1.06
C ALA A 9 -11.39 -8.25 -1.50
N TRP A 10 -10.22 -8.05 -2.04
CA TRP A 10 -9.73 -6.79 -2.58
C TRP A 10 -10.76 -6.10 -3.49
N ASN A 11 -10.96 -4.82 -3.32
CA ASN A 11 -11.97 -4.08 -4.07
C ASN A 11 -11.45 -3.63 -5.44
N LEU A 12 -10.33 -2.92 -5.47
CA LEU A 12 -9.77 -2.34 -6.70
C LEU A 12 -8.34 -2.86 -6.89
N HIS A 13 -8.08 -3.52 -8.01
CA HIS A 13 -6.77 -4.10 -8.30
C HIS A 13 -6.26 -3.69 -9.68
N PRO A 14 -5.77 -2.45 -9.85
CA PRO A 14 -5.06 -2.08 -11.08
C PRO A 14 -3.76 -2.89 -11.16
N TYR A 15 -3.62 -3.68 -12.22
CA TYR A 15 -2.56 -4.64 -12.40
C TYR A 15 -1.81 -4.39 -13.70
N PHE A 16 -0.49 -4.21 -13.64
CA PHE A 16 0.36 -3.84 -14.76
C PHE A 16 -0.22 -2.69 -15.60
N SER A 17 -0.75 -1.67 -14.92
CA SER A 17 -1.46 -0.55 -15.52
C SER A 17 -0.62 0.71 -15.49
N ASN A 18 -0.76 1.55 -16.52
CA ASN A 18 -0.05 2.82 -16.63
C ASN A 18 -1.02 4.00 -16.68
N HIS A 19 -0.64 5.12 -16.07
CA HIS A 19 -1.37 6.40 -16.12
C HIS A 19 -2.85 6.28 -15.73
N THR A 20 -3.14 5.58 -14.64
CA THR A 20 -4.50 5.40 -14.12
C THR A 20 -4.87 6.50 -13.13
N ARG A 21 -6.15 6.89 -13.13
CA ARG A 21 -6.68 7.92 -12.24
C ARG A 21 -7.96 7.45 -11.57
N TRP A 22 -8.01 7.54 -10.25
CA TRP A 22 -9.13 7.15 -9.42
C TRP A 22 -9.57 8.37 -8.61
N ILE A 23 -10.67 8.99 -9.03
CA ILE A 23 -11.09 10.30 -8.54
C ILE A 23 -12.51 10.23 -7.98
N ASP A 24 -12.72 10.80 -6.78
CA ASP A 24 -14.03 10.94 -6.14
C ASP A 24 -14.80 9.61 -6.04
N LEU A 25 -14.17 8.60 -5.48
CA LEU A 25 -14.77 7.30 -5.23
C LEU A 25 -15.12 7.12 -3.75
N LYS A 26 -16.04 6.19 -3.49
CA LYS A 26 -16.26 5.60 -2.17
C LYS A 26 -16.00 4.10 -2.24
N VAL A 27 -15.13 3.60 -1.36
CA VAL A 27 -14.82 2.17 -1.27
C VAL A 27 -15.16 1.69 0.13
N LEU A 28 -16.18 0.82 0.23
CA LEU A 28 -16.83 0.50 1.49
C LEU A 28 -16.93 -1.01 1.72
N ASN A 29 -16.40 -1.46 2.84
CA ASN A 29 -16.61 -2.81 3.36
C ASN A 29 -16.81 -2.76 4.89
N PRO A 30 -17.44 -3.76 5.49
CA PRO A 30 -17.55 -3.84 6.95
C PRO A 30 -16.17 -3.86 7.60
N LYS A 31 -16.02 -3.14 8.72
CA LYS A 31 -14.74 -3.04 9.46
C LYS A 31 -14.12 -4.39 9.82
N GLN A 32 -14.94 -5.42 10.01
CA GLN A 32 -14.49 -6.75 10.43
C GLN A 32 -14.30 -7.73 9.28
N SER A 33 -14.53 -7.32 8.03
CA SER A 33 -14.38 -8.21 6.88
C SER A 33 -12.91 -8.41 6.54
N PRO A 34 -12.40 -9.65 6.52
CA PRO A 34 -10.99 -9.91 6.26
C PRO A 34 -10.65 -9.74 4.77
N ASN A 35 -9.42 -9.33 4.49
CA ASN A 35 -8.88 -9.18 3.13
C ASN A 35 -9.70 -8.26 2.21
N THR A 36 -10.43 -7.33 2.77
CA THR A 36 -11.22 -6.35 2.00
C THR A 36 -10.46 -5.04 1.85
N ASP A 37 -9.24 -5.16 1.32
CA ASP A 37 -8.40 -4.02 0.97
C ASP A 37 -9.13 -3.10 -0.03
N GLY A 38 -8.92 -1.81 0.08
CA GLY A 38 -9.60 -0.83 -0.78
C GLY A 38 -9.02 -0.81 -2.18
N MET A 39 -7.71 -0.68 -2.26
CA MET A 39 -7.00 -0.67 -3.53
C MET A 39 -5.65 -1.35 -3.38
N ASP A 40 -5.36 -2.30 -4.27
CA ASP A 40 -4.10 -3.05 -4.34
C ASP A 40 -3.40 -2.80 -5.68
N PRO A 41 -2.82 -1.61 -5.89
CA PRO A 41 -2.12 -1.32 -7.13
C PRO A 41 -0.87 -2.19 -7.23
N GLU A 42 -0.77 -3.01 -8.28
CA GLU A 42 0.33 -3.96 -8.46
C GLU A 42 1.06 -3.72 -9.77
N SER A 43 2.35 -3.42 -9.67
CA SER A 43 3.23 -3.15 -10.82
C SER A 43 2.66 -2.03 -11.72
N VAL A 44 2.27 -0.92 -11.11
CA VAL A 44 1.67 0.24 -11.78
C VAL A 44 2.69 1.36 -11.99
N ASP A 45 2.55 2.12 -13.06
CA ASP A 45 3.36 3.32 -13.33
C ASP A 45 2.46 4.52 -13.62
N GLY A 46 2.53 5.54 -12.79
CA GLY A 46 1.68 6.73 -12.90
C GLY A 46 0.25 6.47 -12.40
N LEU A 47 0.08 6.39 -11.09
CA LEU A 47 -1.23 6.26 -10.43
C LEU A 47 -1.59 7.54 -9.70
N GLU A 48 -2.76 8.10 -9.98
CA GLU A 48 -3.35 9.17 -9.17
C GLU A 48 -4.59 8.68 -8.42
N VAL A 49 -4.62 8.90 -7.10
CA VAL A 49 -5.77 8.63 -6.22
C VAL A 49 -6.17 9.92 -5.53
N VAL A 50 -7.32 10.49 -5.90
CA VAL A 50 -7.70 11.84 -5.49
C VAL A 50 -9.11 11.90 -4.93
N GLY A 51 -9.27 12.42 -3.71
CA GLY A 51 -10.59 12.63 -3.10
C GLY A 51 -11.36 11.33 -2.85
N VAL A 52 -10.68 10.23 -2.62
CA VAL A 52 -11.32 8.92 -2.38
C VAL A 52 -11.60 8.73 -0.90
N TYR A 53 -12.80 8.26 -0.59
CA TYR A 53 -13.19 7.83 0.74
C TYR A 53 -13.10 6.30 0.86
N PHE A 54 -12.30 5.84 1.82
CA PHE A 54 -12.16 4.43 2.17
C PHE A 54 -12.73 4.17 3.56
N SER A 55 -13.52 3.10 3.71
CA SER A 55 -13.92 2.55 5.01
C SER A 55 -13.96 1.04 4.89
N LEU A 56 -13.00 0.34 5.50
CA LEU A 56 -12.63 -1.02 5.10
C LEU A 56 -12.31 -1.93 6.29
N GLY A 57 -12.16 -3.21 6.01
CA GLY A 57 -11.77 -4.22 6.99
C GLY A 57 -10.30 -4.64 6.91
N ASP A 58 -9.57 -4.26 5.84
CA ASP A 58 -8.13 -4.46 5.69
C ASP A 58 -7.47 -3.17 5.16
N ASP A 59 -6.27 -3.20 4.59
CA ASP A 59 -5.53 -2.00 4.19
C ASP A 59 -6.35 -1.09 3.23
N CYS A 60 -6.36 0.22 3.45
CA CYS A 60 -7.08 1.14 2.55
C CYS A 60 -6.42 1.21 1.17
N ILE A 61 -5.10 1.38 1.14
CA ILE A 61 -4.29 1.24 -0.07
C ILE A 61 -3.10 0.35 0.27
N ALA A 62 -2.91 -0.73 -0.49
CA ALA A 62 -1.78 -1.64 -0.31
C ALA A 62 -0.99 -1.78 -1.62
N MET A 63 0.11 -1.04 -1.74
CA MET A 63 0.99 -1.07 -2.91
C MET A 63 1.66 -2.43 -3.06
N LYS A 64 1.59 -2.99 -4.24
CA LYS A 64 2.11 -4.31 -4.60
C LYS A 64 3.04 -4.23 -5.82
N SER A 65 3.96 -5.18 -5.97
CA SER A 65 4.79 -5.36 -7.18
C SER A 65 5.27 -6.81 -7.31
N GLY A 66 4.33 -7.74 -7.14
CA GLY A 66 4.57 -9.17 -7.20
C GLY A 66 4.94 -9.80 -5.86
N LYS A 67 4.34 -10.94 -5.59
CA LYS A 67 4.57 -11.70 -4.36
C LYS A 67 5.98 -12.31 -4.33
N PHE A 68 6.38 -12.97 -5.40
CA PHE A 68 7.67 -13.61 -5.58
C PHE A 68 7.97 -13.83 -7.07
N TYR A 69 7.40 -14.86 -7.68
CA TYR A 69 7.69 -15.27 -9.05
C TYR A 69 7.46 -14.15 -10.07
N MET A 70 6.32 -13.47 -10.00
CA MET A 70 5.97 -12.40 -10.93
C MET A 70 6.90 -11.18 -10.77
N GLY A 71 7.21 -10.81 -9.51
CA GLY A 71 8.15 -9.73 -9.24
C GLY A 71 9.55 -10.01 -9.77
N HIS A 72 10.07 -11.21 -9.55
CA HIS A 72 11.40 -11.60 -10.04
C HIS A 72 11.46 -11.79 -11.56
N LYS A 73 10.38 -12.29 -12.15
CA LYS A 73 10.32 -12.53 -13.60
C LYS A 73 10.20 -11.24 -14.40
N TYR A 74 9.29 -10.35 -14.00
CA TYR A 74 8.98 -9.15 -14.80
C TYR A 74 9.70 -7.90 -14.30
N LYS A 75 10.08 -7.84 -13.03
CA LYS A 75 10.82 -6.73 -12.40
C LYS A 75 10.18 -5.37 -12.60
N VAL A 76 8.85 -5.31 -12.57
CA VAL A 76 8.07 -4.09 -12.73
C VAL A 76 7.65 -3.57 -11.36
N SER A 77 8.32 -2.53 -10.87
CA SER A 77 7.98 -1.84 -9.63
C SER A 77 6.67 -1.06 -9.77
N SER A 78 5.97 -0.85 -8.65
CA SER A 78 4.95 0.20 -8.58
C SER A 78 5.63 1.54 -8.32
N ARG A 79 5.36 2.54 -9.18
CA ARG A 79 6.05 3.82 -9.11
C ARG A 79 5.22 4.99 -9.64
N ASN A 80 5.71 6.22 -9.34
CA ASN A 80 5.05 7.46 -9.75
C ASN A 80 3.59 7.53 -9.25
N VAL A 81 3.42 7.35 -7.94
CA VAL A 81 2.12 7.26 -7.29
C VAL A 81 1.84 8.55 -6.53
N ASP A 82 0.70 9.17 -6.81
CA ASP A 82 0.23 10.37 -6.12
C ASP A 82 -1.14 10.11 -5.46
N ILE A 83 -1.14 10.11 -4.13
CA ILE A 83 -2.33 9.94 -3.29
C ILE A 83 -2.58 11.27 -2.60
N ARG A 84 -3.73 11.88 -2.83
CA ARG A 84 -4.02 13.17 -2.21
C ARG A 84 -5.49 13.40 -1.89
N GLN A 85 -5.73 14.18 -0.84
CA GLN A 85 -7.07 14.59 -0.43
C GLN A 85 -8.01 13.40 -0.17
N CYS A 86 -7.44 12.27 0.27
CA CYS A 86 -8.19 11.06 0.59
C CYS A 86 -8.57 11.00 2.06
N TYR A 87 -9.68 10.33 2.34
CA TYR A 87 -10.10 10.02 3.70
C TYR A 87 -10.13 8.51 3.88
N MET A 88 -9.27 8.04 4.77
CA MET A 88 -9.04 6.60 5.02
C MET A 88 -9.49 6.28 6.43
N ARG A 89 -10.52 5.45 6.54
CA ARG A 89 -11.13 5.11 7.81
C ARG A 89 -11.17 3.61 8.02
N HIS A 90 -10.89 3.20 9.27
CA HIS A 90 -10.76 1.82 9.66
C HIS A 90 -9.64 1.09 8.90
N GLY A 91 -9.63 -0.24 8.96
CA GLY A 91 -8.66 -1.04 8.24
C GLY A 91 -7.30 -1.17 8.92
N HIS A 92 -6.49 -2.07 8.38
CA HIS A 92 -5.20 -2.44 8.96
C HIS A 92 -4.08 -1.43 8.67
N GLY A 93 -4.22 -0.64 7.63
CA GLY A 93 -3.28 0.43 7.29
C GLY A 93 -3.90 1.43 6.34
N ALA A 94 -3.66 2.72 6.55
CA ALA A 94 -4.14 3.74 5.63
C ALA A 94 -3.40 3.65 4.30
N VAL A 95 -2.06 3.76 4.33
CA VAL A 95 -1.21 3.50 3.17
C VAL A 95 -0.18 2.45 3.55
N THR A 96 -0.27 1.31 2.89
CA THR A 96 0.60 0.15 3.11
C THR A 96 1.46 -0.09 1.86
N LEU A 97 2.75 -0.34 2.08
CA LEU A 97 3.67 -0.82 1.06
C LEU A 97 3.96 -2.30 1.36
N GLY A 98 3.39 -3.17 0.54
CA GLY A 98 3.55 -4.61 0.73
C GLY A 98 2.29 -5.38 1.18
N SER A 99 2.52 -6.64 1.57
CA SER A 99 3.81 -7.35 1.68
C SER A 99 4.39 -7.84 0.33
N GLU A 100 3.62 -7.91 -0.72
CA GLU A 100 3.96 -8.43 -2.05
C GLU A 100 4.66 -7.35 -2.89
N ILE A 101 5.93 -7.04 -2.56
CA ILE A 101 6.72 -5.98 -3.23
C ILE A 101 8.06 -6.49 -3.76
N ALA A 102 8.07 -7.66 -4.41
CA ALA A 102 9.31 -8.26 -4.89
C ALA A 102 10.02 -7.47 -6.00
N ALA A 103 9.32 -6.58 -6.71
CA ALA A 103 9.93 -5.64 -7.66
C ALA A 103 10.01 -4.19 -7.16
N GLY A 104 9.67 -3.95 -5.87
CA GLY A 104 9.83 -2.67 -5.21
C GLY A 104 8.68 -1.67 -5.40
N VAL A 105 8.74 -0.59 -4.60
CA VAL A 105 7.82 0.56 -4.66
C VAL A 105 8.66 1.84 -4.62
N ARG A 106 8.46 2.75 -5.57
CA ARG A 106 9.29 3.93 -5.76
C ARG A 106 8.47 5.18 -6.06
N HIS A 107 8.96 6.34 -5.66
CA HIS A 107 8.36 7.63 -6.02
C HIS A 107 6.87 7.69 -5.69
N LEU A 108 6.53 7.50 -4.40
CA LEU A 108 5.16 7.60 -3.91
C LEU A 108 5.00 8.84 -3.05
N SER A 109 4.00 9.64 -3.32
CA SER A 109 3.58 10.75 -2.47
C SER A 109 2.17 10.51 -1.92
N CYS A 110 1.99 10.78 -0.62
CA CYS A 110 0.68 10.83 0.03
C CYS A 110 0.55 12.17 0.75
N LYS A 111 -0.41 13.00 0.30
CA LYS A 111 -0.50 14.38 0.76
C LYS A 111 -1.93 14.80 1.10
N LYS A 112 -2.07 15.64 2.13
CA LYS A 112 -3.35 16.26 2.51
C LYS A 112 -4.45 15.22 2.72
N CYS A 113 -4.11 14.12 3.42
CA CYS A 113 -5.03 13.03 3.71
C CYS A 113 -5.42 12.99 5.19
N ILE A 114 -6.55 12.36 5.47
CA ILE A 114 -7.03 12.10 6.82
C ILE A 114 -7.07 10.58 7.03
N PHE A 115 -6.42 10.13 8.10
CA PHE A 115 -6.47 8.74 8.56
C PHE A 115 -7.22 8.69 9.88
N GLU A 116 -8.31 7.94 9.95
CA GLU A 116 -9.15 7.85 11.13
C GLU A 116 -9.40 6.38 11.50
N ASP A 117 -9.17 6.05 12.78
CA ASP A 117 -9.40 4.72 13.33
C ASP A 117 -8.73 3.57 12.54
N THR A 118 -7.63 3.84 11.87
CA THR A 118 -6.83 2.79 11.22
C THR A 118 -5.84 2.18 12.23
N ASP A 119 -5.53 0.89 12.09
CA ASP A 119 -4.51 0.29 12.97
C ASP A 119 -3.13 0.93 12.74
N ARG A 120 -2.80 1.27 11.49
CA ARG A 120 -1.53 1.92 11.12
C ARG A 120 -1.77 3.05 10.12
N GLY A 121 -0.96 4.10 10.24
CA GLY A 121 -0.93 5.18 9.27
C GLY A 121 -0.12 4.78 8.04
N LEU A 122 1.19 5.10 8.03
CA LEU A 122 2.13 4.54 7.06
C LEU A 122 2.63 3.18 7.54
N ARG A 123 2.46 2.18 6.68
CA ARG A 123 2.89 0.82 6.97
C ARG A 123 3.76 0.28 5.86
N VAL A 124 5.02 -0.03 6.16
CA VAL A 124 5.87 -0.83 5.28
C VAL A 124 5.96 -2.23 5.85
N LYS A 125 5.47 -3.22 5.12
CA LYS A 125 5.51 -4.63 5.53
C LYS A 125 6.14 -5.46 4.41
N THR A 126 7.19 -6.16 4.74
CA THR A 126 7.89 -7.03 3.81
C THR A 126 8.57 -8.17 4.55
N ARG A 127 9.22 -9.07 3.84
CA ARG A 127 9.88 -10.21 4.45
C ARG A 127 11.09 -10.66 3.63
N ARG A 128 11.93 -11.47 4.23
CA ARG A 128 12.99 -12.17 3.49
C ARG A 128 12.39 -12.96 2.33
N GLY A 129 13.13 -13.09 1.24
CA GLY A 129 12.67 -13.80 0.06
C GLY A 129 12.01 -12.95 -1.01
N ARG A 130 11.74 -11.67 -0.73
CA ARG A 130 11.26 -10.76 -1.79
C ARG A 130 12.34 -10.47 -2.84
N GLY A 131 13.61 -10.60 -2.48
CA GLY A 131 14.74 -10.43 -3.38
C GLY A 131 15.33 -9.02 -3.39
N GLU A 132 16.41 -8.85 -4.13
CA GLU A 132 17.19 -7.61 -4.20
C GLU A 132 16.44 -6.45 -4.89
N ASP A 133 15.52 -6.76 -5.80
CA ASP A 133 14.70 -5.77 -6.49
C ASP A 133 13.57 -5.19 -5.59
N SER A 134 13.36 -5.77 -4.40
CA SER A 134 12.35 -5.31 -3.44
C SER A 134 12.80 -4.06 -2.69
N VAL A 135 12.99 -2.98 -3.42
CA VAL A 135 13.45 -1.68 -2.92
C VAL A 135 12.28 -0.76 -2.67
N VAL A 136 12.28 -0.10 -1.51
CA VAL A 136 11.32 0.96 -1.17
C VAL A 136 12.10 2.26 -1.07
N GLU A 137 11.82 3.21 -1.97
CA GLU A 137 12.54 4.49 -2.03
C GLU A 137 11.66 5.65 -2.47
N ASP A 138 12.04 6.86 -2.10
CA ASP A 138 11.34 8.11 -2.40
C ASP A 138 9.85 8.07 -1.99
N ILE A 139 9.61 7.82 -0.72
CA ILE A 139 8.28 7.78 -0.14
C ILE A 139 8.06 9.05 0.68
N LEU A 140 7.10 9.87 0.28
CA LEU A 140 6.78 11.14 0.92
C LEU A 140 5.37 11.10 1.55
N PHE A 141 5.29 11.47 2.82
CA PHE A 141 4.04 11.76 3.53
C PHE A 141 4.05 13.22 4.00
N GLU A 142 3.05 13.98 3.58
CA GLU A 142 3.00 15.42 3.84
C GLU A 142 1.57 15.86 4.16
N ASP A 143 1.38 16.71 5.17
CA ASP A 143 0.07 17.22 5.58
C ASP A 143 -0.93 16.09 5.89
N ILE A 144 -0.55 15.12 6.69
CA ILE A 144 -1.40 14.01 7.10
C ILE A 144 -1.99 14.27 8.48
N LYS A 145 -3.32 14.31 8.58
CA LYS A 145 -4.01 14.31 9.86
C LYS A 145 -4.33 12.87 10.27
N MET A 146 -3.93 12.48 11.47
CA MET A 146 -4.23 11.17 12.05
C MET A 146 -5.08 11.33 13.31
N ASP A 147 -6.19 10.58 13.39
CA ASP A 147 -7.09 10.55 14.54
C ASP A 147 -7.46 9.10 14.85
N GLY A 148 -7.27 8.67 16.10
CA GLY A 148 -7.51 7.29 16.52
C GLY A 148 -6.62 6.24 15.85
N VAL A 149 -5.53 6.64 15.20
CA VAL A 149 -4.56 5.72 14.57
C VAL A 149 -3.70 5.07 15.65
N LEU A 150 -3.73 3.74 15.74
CA LEU A 150 -3.06 3.01 16.82
C LEU A 150 -1.53 3.08 16.70
N THR A 151 -1.00 2.95 15.49
CA THR A 151 0.44 3.06 15.21
C THR A 151 0.66 3.95 13.99
N PRO A 152 1.02 5.22 14.18
CA PRO A 152 1.16 6.18 13.07
C PRO A 152 2.14 5.73 11.99
N PHE A 153 3.23 5.08 12.39
CA PHE A 153 4.28 4.66 11.47
C PHE A 153 4.87 3.31 11.86
N VAL A 154 4.99 2.38 10.93
CA VAL A 154 5.62 1.08 11.15
C VAL A 154 6.37 0.57 9.92
N VAL A 155 7.59 0.10 10.14
CA VAL A 155 8.40 -0.63 9.16
C VAL A 155 8.70 -2.01 9.71
N ASN A 156 8.28 -3.05 8.99
CA ASN A 156 8.48 -4.44 9.40
C ASN A 156 9.04 -5.27 8.23
N SER A 157 10.31 -5.67 8.35
CA SER A 157 11.01 -6.51 7.37
C SER A 157 10.90 -8.00 7.64
N TYR A 158 10.16 -8.39 8.66
CA TYR A 158 9.95 -9.80 9.08
C TYR A 158 8.48 -10.19 9.10
N TYR A 159 7.68 -9.57 8.24
CA TYR A 159 6.24 -9.79 8.20
C TYR A 159 5.93 -11.22 7.74
N TRP A 160 5.26 -12.00 8.61
CA TRP A 160 4.90 -13.39 8.34
C TRP A 160 6.09 -14.23 7.81
N CYS A 161 7.12 -14.37 8.64
CA CYS A 161 8.35 -15.07 8.28
C CYS A 161 8.22 -16.59 8.17
N CYS A 162 7.03 -17.15 8.11
CA CYS A 162 6.77 -18.57 7.93
C CYS A 162 6.76 -18.96 6.45
N ASP A 163 7.76 -18.53 5.66
CA ASP A 163 7.99 -19.12 4.34
C ASP A 163 8.65 -20.50 4.53
N PRO A 164 8.01 -21.59 4.12
CA PRO A 164 8.65 -22.91 4.16
C PRO A 164 9.92 -22.97 3.29
N ASP A 165 10.04 -22.08 2.32
CA ASP A 165 11.19 -21.94 1.44
C ASP A 165 12.23 -20.91 1.95
N GLY A 166 12.25 -20.61 3.25
CA GLY A 166 12.98 -19.54 3.94
C GLY A 166 14.50 -19.49 3.80
N HIS A 167 15.05 -19.86 2.67
CA HIS A 167 16.49 -19.82 2.37
C HIS A 167 16.94 -18.55 1.63
N SER A 168 16.07 -17.57 1.41
CA SER A 168 16.53 -16.34 0.79
C SER A 168 17.27 -15.47 1.80
N THR A 169 18.54 -15.22 1.50
CA THR A 169 19.46 -14.38 2.29
C THR A 169 19.26 -12.88 2.05
N TYR A 170 18.42 -12.50 1.09
CA TYR A 170 18.26 -11.10 0.69
C TYR A 170 17.25 -10.38 1.57
N ALA A 171 17.71 -9.34 2.26
CA ALA A 171 16.87 -8.37 2.93
C ALA A 171 16.36 -7.32 1.94
N VAL A 172 15.19 -6.75 2.21
CA VAL A 172 14.71 -5.57 1.49
C VAL A 172 15.63 -4.39 1.80
N SER A 173 16.03 -3.66 0.78
CA SER A 173 16.79 -2.42 0.94
C SER A 173 15.83 -1.23 1.03
N TYR A 174 16.02 -0.39 2.05
CA TYR A 174 15.32 0.89 2.22
C TYR A 174 16.33 2.01 1.96
N THR A 175 16.13 2.82 0.93
CA THR A 175 17.11 3.83 0.58
C THR A 175 16.74 5.26 0.96
N HIS A 176 15.51 5.67 0.95
CA HIS A 176 15.13 7.01 1.43
C HIS A 176 13.71 7.03 1.97
N LEU A 177 13.57 7.27 3.25
CA LEU A 177 12.31 7.57 3.92
C LEU A 177 12.43 8.98 4.49
N THR A 178 11.80 9.95 3.85
CA THR A 178 11.74 11.31 4.37
C THR A 178 10.40 11.56 5.02
N LEU A 179 10.42 11.86 6.32
CA LEU A 179 9.30 12.46 7.02
C LEU A 179 9.58 13.96 7.05
N PRO A 180 8.69 14.82 6.56
CA PRO A 180 8.85 16.27 6.74
C PRO A 180 8.78 16.60 8.23
N THR A 181 9.68 17.47 8.66
CA THR A 181 9.70 18.10 9.99
C THR A 181 8.60 19.12 10.15
#